data_a53fdd9fe416fb4d907f2d1ededbcb2b
#
_entry.id   a53fdd9fe416fb4d907f2d1ededbcb2b
#
_cell.length_a   1.000
_cell.length_b   1.000
_cell.length_c   1.000
_cell.angle_alpha   90.00
_cell.angle_beta   90.00
_cell.angle_gamma   90.00
#
_symmetry.space_group_name_H-M   'P 1'
#
loop_
_entity.id
_entity.type
_entity.pdbx_description
1 polymer ?
#
loop_
_entity_poly.entity_id
_entity_poly.type
_entity_poly.pdbx_seq_one_letter_code
_entity_poly.pdbx_strand_id
1 'polypeptide(L)'
;MVKLKFLLKKLILFLGYSLLNINKIKRSDDPFIIISKLLPVFDTKLIVDGGASIGDTSIKLAKLFPFSKVHAFEPFPKFYHILEGICKKNVNITAYNFALSDVEGTNSLNINKSEGTNSLFRSCVSKDHPHHDLLAPVSKVDVFTKKLDYLFPTETIDILKLDLQGGEYNALIGAIDLLTSNRIKSIICEIIFEKSYHDQKNAFDIISLIESYNFKLFNLYQCHYHHGKLLQADALFFHKSIYDSVVKSSMKYIMPHSKFLFK
;
A
#
# COMPACT_ATOMS: atom_id res chain seq x y z
N MET A 1 -35.42 11.62 17.42
CA MET A 1 -34.25 12.20 16.72
C MET A 1 -33.07 11.23 16.58
N VAL A 2 -32.63 10.49 17.61
CA VAL A 2 -31.47 9.58 17.55
C VAL A 2 -31.66 8.41 16.56
N LYS A 3 -32.85 7.75 16.55
CA LYS A 3 -33.16 6.64 15.62
C LYS A 3 -33.13 7.07 14.14
N LEU A 4 -33.60 8.27 13.82
CA LEU A 4 -33.62 8.79 12.45
C LEU A 4 -32.19 9.06 11.93
N LYS A 5 -31.29 9.62 12.79
CA LYS A 5 -29.86 9.80 12.46
C LYS A 5 -29.16 8.47 12.23
N PHE A 6 -29.51 7.44 13.00
CA PHE A 6 -28.94 6.10 12.85
C PHE A 6 -29.37 5.41 11.56
N LEU A 7 -30.68 5.55 11.19
CA LEU A 7 -31.20 5.02 9.92
C LEU A 7 -30.59 5.74 8.71
N LEU A 8 -30.49 7.08 8.78
CA LEU A 8 -29.88 7.89 7.75
C LEU A 8 -28.39 7.52 7.56
N LYS A 9 -27.67 7.27 8.66
CA LYS A 9 -26.28 6.83 8.62
C LYS A 9 -26.11 5.44 7.97
N LYS A 10 -27.04 4.49 8.26
CA LYS A 10 -27.07 3.18 7.58
C LYS A 10 -27.42 3.31 6.10
N LEU A 11 -28.36 4.16 5.74
CA LEU A 11 -28.76 4.41 4.35
C LEU A 11 -27.61 5.05 3.55
N ILE A 12 -26.90 6.01 4.15
CA ILE A 12 -25.76 6.69 3.53
C ILE A 12 -24.56 5.72 3.37
N LEU A 13 -24.33 4.84 4.36
CA LEU A 13 -23.34 3.77 4.25
C LEU A 13 -23.75 2.73 3.19
N PHE A 14 -25.04 2.40 3.10
CA PHE A 14 -25.60 1.52 2.09
C PHE A 14 -25.49 2.12 0.67
N LEU A 15 -25.57 3.46 0.56
CA LEU A 15 -25.36 4.20 -0.69
C LEU A 15 -23.86 4.50 -0.96
N GLY A 16 -22.95 3.90 -0.20
CA GLY A 16 -21.50 4.04 -0.41
C GLY A 16 -20.92 5.41 -0.02
N TYR A 17 -21.69 6.25 0.67
CA TYR A 17 -21.18 7.52 1.19
C TYR A 17 -20.67 7.33 2.63
N SER A 18 -19.37 7.37 2.81
CA SER A 18 -18.80 7.48 4.14
C SER A 18 -18.97 8.93 4.63
N LEU A 19 -19.68 9.09 5.77
CA LEU A 19 -19.77 10.37 6.48
C LEU A 19 -18.43 10.68 7.18
N LEU A 20 -17.35 10.79 6.42
CA LEU A 20 -16.11 11.32 6.95
C LEU A 20 -16.18 12.86 6.96
N ASN A 21 -15.74 13.44 8.06
CA ASN A 21 -15.71 14.87 8.24
C ASN A 21 -14.80 15.51 7.18
N ILE A 22 -15.39 16.23 6.22
CA ILE A 22 -14.73 16.85 5.06
C ILE A 22 -13.54 17.73 5.49
N ASN A 23 -13.58 18.33 6.68
CA ASN A 23 -12.49 19.15 7.22
C ASN A 23 -11.27 18.31 7.64
N LYS A 24 -11.45 17.03 8.00
CA LYS A 24 -10.33 16.09 8.26
C LYS A 24 -9.69 15.60 6.97
N ILE A 25 -10.44 15.54 5.87
CA ILE A 25 -9.96 15.05 4.57
C ILE A 25 -9.01 16.06 3.91
N LYS A 26 -9.27 17.36 4.05
CA LYS A 26 -8.44 18.44 3.49
C LYS A 26 -7.00 18.48 3.99
N ARG A 27 -6.69 17.72 5.06
CA ARG A 27 -5.36 17.65 5.69
C ARG A 27 -4.94 16.21 5.99
N SER A 28 -5.54 15.21 5.36
CA SER A 28 -5.12 13.84 5.60
C SER A 28 -3.81 13.58 4.88
N ASP A 29 -2.80 13.23 5.64
CA ASP A 29 -1.53 12.67 5.16
C ASP A 29 -1.59 11.14 5.02
N ASP A 30 -2.78 10.59 4.92
CA ASP A 30 -3.05 9.16 4.89
C ASP A 30 -3.51 8.74 3.49
N PRO A 31 -2.67 8.01 2.71
CA PRO A 31 -2.98 7.63 1.34
C PRO A 31 -4.24 6.77 1.23
N PHE A 32 -4.53 5.95 2.24
CA PHE A 32 -5.71 5.06 2.25
C PHE A 32 -7.01 5.85 2.38
N ILE A 33 -7.03 6.90 3.20
CA ILE A 33 -8.16 7.81 3.30
C ILE A 33 -8.34 8.59 1.99
N ILE A 34 -7.25 9.04 1.39
CA ILE A 34 -7.30 9.78 0.13
C ILE A 34 -7.82 8.88 -1.00
N ILE A 35 -7.24 7.70 -1.19
CA ILE A 35 -7.67 6.80 -2.29
C ILE A 35 -9.14 6.39 -2.15
N SER A 36 -9.66 6.21 -0.93
CA SER A 36 -11.09 5.89 -0.69
C SER A 36 -12.05 7.00 -1.08
N LYS A 37 -11.55 8.22 -1.31
CA LYS A 37 -12.34 9.36 -1.82
C LYS A 37 -12.23 9.53 -3.32
N LEU A 38 -11.17 9.00 -3.89
CA LEU A 38 -10.85 9.14 -5.30
C LEU A 38 -11.37 7.98 -6.13
N LEU A 39 -11.41 6.77 -5.57
CA LEU A 39 -11.93 5.58 -6.25
C LEU A 39 -13.38 5.30 -5.87
N PRO A 40 -14.22 4.84 -6.81
CA PRO A 40 -15.58 4.41 -6.53
C PRO A 40 -15.58 3.16 -5.63
N VAL A 41 -16.15 3.27 -4.43
CA VAL A 41 -16.15 2.17 -3.43
C VAL A 41 -16.87 0.92 -3.95
N PHE A 42 -17.93 1.10 -4.77
CA PHE A 42 -18.69 -0.03 -5.34
C PHE A 42 -17.97 -0.73 -6.49
N ASP A 43 -17.07 -0.04 -7.20
CA ASP A 43 -16.35 -0.57 -8.35
C ASP A 43 -14.96 -1.13 -7.97
N THR A 44 -14.48 -0.82 -6.76
CA THR A 44 -13.26 -1.39 -6.20
C THR A 44 -13.57 -2.79 -5.67
N LYS A 45 -13.04 -3.83 -6.29
CA LYS A 45 -13.36 -5.24 -6.00
C LYS A 45 -12.20 -6.02 -5.41
N LEU A 46 -10.98 -5.76 -5.87
CA LEU A 46 -9.79 -6.50 -5.47
C LEU A 46 -8.68 -5.56 -5.00
N ILE A 47 -8.23 -5.81 -3.78
CA ILE A 47 -7.15 -5.07 -3.12
C ILE A 47 -6.08 -6.06 -2.71
N VAL A 48 -4.83 -5.73 -3.00
CA VAL A 48 -3.64 -6.46 -2.57
C VAL A 48 -2.90 -5.63 -1.54
N ASP A 49 -2.65 -6.20 -0.37
CA ASP A 49 -1.84 -5.63 0.71
C ASP A 49 -0.57 -6.47 0.87
N GLY A 50 0.50 -6.07 0.20
CA GLY A 50 1.84 -6.66 0.30
C GLY A 50 2.58 -6.11 1.52
N GLY A 51 3.08 -7.01 2.38
CA GLY A 51 3.64 -6.64 3.69
C GLY A 51 2.54 -6.23 4.67
N ALA A 52 1.57 -7.13 4.86
CA ALA A 52 0.39 -6.84 5.67
C ALA A 52 0.68 -6.79 7.18
N SER A 53 1.84 -7.27 7.63
CA SER A 53 2.23 -7.31 9.04
C SER A 53 1.13 -7.96 9.90
N ILE A 54 0.72 -7.31 10.98
CA ILE A 54 -0.36 -7.77 11.85
C ILE A 54 -1.77 -7.43 11.34
N GLY A 55 -1.91 -6.84 10.13
CA GLY A 55 -3.19 -6.64 9.44
C GLY A 55 -3.88 -5.29 9.64
N ASP A 56 -3.24 -4.30 10.24
CA ASP A 56 -3.86 -2.98 10.49
C ASP A 56 -4.27 -2.29 9.17
N THR A 57 -3.41 -2.32 8.15
CA THR A 57 -3.69 -1.77 6.82
C THR A 57 -4.79 -2.56 6.13
N SER A 58 -4.74 -3.89 6.19
CA SER A 58 -5.79 -4.76 5.62
C SER A 58 -7.16 -4.48 6.22
N ILE A 59 -7.27 -4.33 7.55
CA ILE A 59 -8.52 -3.97 8.26
C ILE A 59 -9.00 -2.59 7.80
N LYS A 60 -8.10 -1.63 7.69
CA LYS A 60 -8.42 -0.27 7.26
C LYS A 60 -8.96 -0.26 5.84
N LEU A 61 -8.31 -0.94 4.92
CA LEU A 61 -8.74 -1.09 3.52
C LEU A 61 -10.11 -1.80 3.44
N ALA A 62 -10.31 -2.89 4.18
CA ALA A 62 -11.58 -3.60 4.24
C ALA A 62 -12.73 -2.74 4.77
N LYS A 63 -12.46 -1.81 5.71
CA LYS A 63 -13.45 -0.85 6.21
C LYS A 63 -13.74 0.28 5.22
N LEU A 64 -12.73 0.75 4.50
CA LEU A 64 -12.87 1.83 3.50
C LEU A 64 -13.56 1.33 2.23
N PHE A 65 -13.32 0.06 1.87
CA PHE A 65 -13.86 -0.61 0.68
C PHE A 65 -14.62 -1.89 1.07
N PRO A 66 -15.79 -1.78 1.69
CA PRO A 66 -16.49 -2.94 2.28
C PRO A 66 -17.03 -3.95 1.25
N PHE A 67 -16.97 -3.64 -0.04
CA PHE A 67 -17.39 -4.53 -1.14
C PHE A 67 -16.21 -5.18 -1.85
N SER A 68 -14.98 -4.92 -1.39
CA SER A 68 -13.74 -5.47 -1.94
C SER A 68 -13.31 -6.72 -1.19
N LYS A 69 -12.59 -7.60 -1.89
CA LYS A 69 -11.75 -8.64 -1.30
C LYS A 69 -10.37 -8.07 -1.08
N VAL A 70 -9.83 -8.21 0.11
CA VAL A 70 -8.46 -7.82 0.47
C VAL A 70 -7.61 -9.08 0.58
N HIS A 71 -6.60 -9.19 -0.26
CA HIS A 71 -5.61 -10.27 -0.23
C HIS A 71 -4.35 -9.74 0.49
N ALA A 72 -4.11 -10.24 1.69
CA ALA A 72 -3.07 -9.77 2.61
C ALA A 72 -1.90 -10.77 2.65
N PHE A 73 -0.71 -10.29 2.29
CA PHE A 73 0.50 -11.11 2.17
C PHE A 73 1.50 -10.75 3.26
N GLU A 74 1.82 -11.73 4.12
CA GLU A 74 2.76 -11.57 5.22
C GLU A 74 3.65 -12.79 5.34
N PRO A 75 4.96 -12.69 5.03
CA PRO A 75 5.86 -13.82 5.07
C PRO A 75 6.26 -14.25 6.48
N PHE A 76 6.37 -13.31 7.46
CA PHE A 76 6.85 -13.63 8.80
C PHE A 76 5.81 -14.46 9.56
N PRO A 77 6.10 -15.74 9.92
CA PRO A 77 5.09 -16.64 10.51
C PRO A 77 4.41 -16.09 11.77
N LYS A 78 5.15 -15.37 12.61
CA LYS A 78 4.61 -14.75 13.82
C LYS A 78 3.52 -13.73 13.52
N PHE A 79 3.73 -12.85 12.54
CA PHE A 79 2.76 -11.83 12.14
C PHE A 79 1.61 -12.45 11.34
N TYR A 80 1.92 -13.42 10.48
CA TYR A 80 0.90 -14.16 9.75
C TYR A 80 -0.12 -14.82 10.67
N HIS A 81 0.29 -15.44 11.79
CA HIS A 81 -0.65 -16.04 12.75
C HIS A 81 -1.59 -15.01 13.38
N ILE A 82 -1.12 -13.78 13.62
CA ILE A 82 -1.96 -12.69 14.12
C ILE A 82 -2.95 -12.26 13.02
N LEU A 83 -2.45 -12.05 11.80
CA LEU A 83 -3.23 -11.70 10.63
C LEU A 83 -4.32 -12.74 10.31
N GLU A 84 -4.00 -14.04 10.36
CA GLU A 84 -4.95 -15.12 10.19
C GLU A 84 -6.09 -15.06 11.25
N GLY A 85 -5.75 -14.74 12.50
CA GLY A 85 -6.74 -14.53 13.57
C GLY A 85 -7.69 -13.36 13.28
N ILE A 86 -7.20 -12.31 12.61
CA ILE A 86 -7.98 -11.15 12.16
C ILE A 86 -8.91 -11.51 11.01
N CYS A 87 -8.46 -12.33 10.07
CA CYS A 87 -9.26 -12.79 8.92
C CYS A 87 -10.49 -13.57 9.36
N LYS A 88 -10.42 -14.33 10.46
CA LYS A 88 -11.58 -15.05 11.04
C LYS A 88 -12.73 -14.11 11.44
N LYS A 89 -12.44 -12.82 11.70
CA LYS A 89 -13.41 -11.79 12.08
C LYS A 89 -13.79 -10.85 10.95
N ASN A 90 -13.08 -10.92 9.82
CA ASN A 90 -13.24 -10.04 8.66
C ASN A 90 -13.28 -10.88 7.39
N VAL A 91 -14.47 -11.34 7.02
CA VAL A 91 -14.72 -12.32 5.94
C VAL A 91 -14.27 -11.86 4.55
N ASN A 92 -14.01 -10.57 4.36
CA ASN A 92 -13.51 -10.00 3.12
C ASN A 92 -11.97 -9.86 3.08
N ILE A 93 -11.25 -10.34 4.12
CA ILE A 93 -9.79 -10.37 4.15
C ILE A 93 -9.34 -11.83 4.07
N THR A 94 -8.41 -12.12 3.17
CA THR A 94 -7.75 -13.43 3.05
C THR A 94 -6.25 -13.26 3.27
N ALA A 95 -5.68 -14.01 4.23
CA ALA A 95 -4.26 -13.97 4.56
C ALA A 95 -3.47 -15.05 3.82
N TYR A 96 -2.23 -14.73 3.43
CA TYR A 96 -1.30 -15.62 2.77
C TYR A 96 0.08 -15.53 3.41
N ASN A 97 0.66 -16.69 3.78
CA ASN A 97 1.98 -16.74 4.41
C ASN A 97 3.10 -16.90 3.38
N PHE A 98 3.31 -15.88 2.56
CA PHE A 98 4.47 -15.78 1.68
C PHE A 98 4.78 -14.33 1.32
N ALA A 99 6.01 -14.09 0.89
CA ALA A 99 6.46 -12.80 0.41
C ALA A 99 6.13 -12.61 -1.07
N LEU A 100 5.86 -11.38 -1.48
CA LEU A 100 5.78 -11.00 -2.89
C LEU A 100 7.19 -10.69 -3.42
N SER A 101 7.53 -11.25 -4.59
CA SER A 101 8.87 -11.11 -5.18
C SER A 101 8.81 -11.35 -6.70
N ASP A 102 9.97 -11.21 -7.36
CA ASP A 102 10.20 -11.54 -8.77
C ASP A 102 10.51 -13.01 -9.02
N VAL A 103 10.72 -13.79 -7.96
CA VAL A 103 11.03 -15.23 -8.02
C VAL A 103 10.08 -16.03 -7.15
N GLU A 104 9.78 -17.27 -7.60
CA GLU A 104 9.05 -18.24 -6.80
C GLU A 104 9.99 -19.21 -6.11
N GLY A 105 9.63 -19.67 -4.93
CA GLY A 105 10.39 -20.67 -4.18
C GLY A 105 10.57 -20.30 -2.72
N THR A 106 11.66 -20.78 -2.13
CA THR A 106 12.05 -20.47 -0.75
C THR A 106 13.14 -19.41 -0.73
N ASN A 107 12.98 -18.42 0.14
CA ASN A 107 13.97 -17.37 0.37
C ASN A 107 14.15 -17.12 1.87
N SER A 108 15.23 -16.47 2.26
CA SER A 108 15.54 -16.18 3.66
C SER A 108 15.06 -14.77 4.02
N LEU A 109 14.12 -14.66 4.95
CA LEU A 109 13.68 -13.40 5.54
C LEU A 109 14.60 -13.03 6.70
N ASN A 110 15.25 -11.86 6.64
CA ASN A 110 16.07 -11.34 7.72
C ASN A 110 15.14 -10.72 8.77
N ILE A 111 15.28 -11.20 10.00
CA ILE A 111 14.55 -10.69 11.17
C ILE A 111 15.40 -9.64 11.83
N ASN A 112 14.87 -8.44 11.95
CA ASN A 112 15.53 -7.30 12.57
C ASN A 112 15.02 -7.10 14.02
N LYS A 113 15.71 -6.28 14.79
CA LYS A 113 15.33 -5.93 16.17
C LYS A 113 13.93 -5.31 16.22
N SER A 114 13.57 -4.47 15.26
CA SER A 114 12.17 -4.08 15.01
C SER A 114 11.57 -5.02 13.97
N GLU A 115 10.69 -5.91 14.40
CA GLU A 115 10.09 -6.92 13.51
C GLU A 115 9.28 -6.31 12.35
N GLY A 116 8.81 -5.06 12.48
CA GLY A 116 8.17 -4.31 11.38
C GLY A 116 9.12 -3.92 10.26
N THR A 117 10.43 -4.09 10.43
CA THR A 117 11.46 -3.82 9.42
C THR A 117 12.09 -5.08 8.84
N ASN A 118 11.46 -6.25 9.05
CA ASN A 118 11.91 -7.51 8.47
C ASN A 118 11.90 -7.44 6.94
N SER A 119 12.94 -7.99 6.31
CA SER A 119 13.13 -7.86 4.87
C SER A 119 13.77 -9.11 4.26
N LEU A 120 13.47 -9.37 2.98
CA LEU A 120 14.23 -10.34 2.18
C LEU A 120 15.69 -9.87 1.97
N PHE A 121 15.96 -8.59 2.12
CA PHE A 121 17.30 -8.01 2.01
C PHE A 121 17.94 -7.78 3.38
N ARG A 122 19.27 -7.87 3.44
CA ARG A 122 20.01 -7.52 4.66
C ARG A 122 20.05 -6.01 4.83
N SER A 123 19.88 -5.55 6.06
CA SER A 123 20.10 -4.16 6.42
C SER A 123 21.55 -3.74 6.14
N CYS A 124 21.76 -2.50 5.67
CA CYS A 124 23.07 -1.92 5.36
C CYS A 124 23.30 -0.53 5.97
N VAL A 125 22.48 -0.15 6.94
CA VAL A 125 22.52 1.18 7.55
C VAL A 125 23.78 1.38 8.39
N SER A 126 24.37 2.59 8.30
CA SER A 126 25.49 3.01 9.14
C SER A 126 25.03 3.28 10.57
N LYS A 127 25.99 3.41 11.51
CA LYS A 127 25.69 3.76 12.91
C LYS A 127 24.98 5.11 13.07
N ASP A 128 25.20 6.02 12.15
CA ASP A 128 24.59 7.37 12.15
C ASP A 128 23.19 7.39 11.54
N HIS A 129 22.73 6.27 10.98
CA HIS A 129 21.39 6.18 10.41
C HIS A 129 20.33 6.19 11.53
N PRO A 130 19.25 6.97 11.42
CA PRO A 130 18.25 7.12 12.50
C PRO A 130 17.58 5.81 12.89
N HIS A 131 17.51 4.85 11.97
CA HIS A 131 16.91 3.53 12.20
C HIS A 131 17.95 2.42 12.43
N HIS A 132 19.23 2.76 12.72
CA HIS A 132 20.31 1.77 12.89
C HIS A 132 19.93 0.65 13.87
N ASP A 133 19.46 1.02 15.05
CA ASP A 133 19.09 0.04 16.09
C ASP A 133 17.86 -0.80 15.72
N LEU A 134 16.90 -0.21 15.02
CA LEU A 134 15.68 -0.89 14.58
C LEU A 134 15.97 -1.94 13.51
N LEU A 135 16.90 -1.63 12.60
CA LEU A 135 17.33 -2.45 11.48
C LEU A 135 18.45 -3.43 11.82
N ALA A 136 18.87 -3.49 13.09
CA ALA A 136 19.92 -4.42 13.53
C ALA A 136 19.44 -5.88 13.35
N PRO A 137 20.18 -6.73 12.60
CA PRO A 137 19.76 -8.10 12.34
C PRO A 137 19.83 -8.96 13.60
N VAL A 138 18.79 -9.79 13.83
CA VAL A 138 18.68 -10.72 14.98
C VAL A 138 18.79 -12.16 14.53
N SER A 139 18.03 -12.55 13.49
CA SER A 139 17.97 -13.94 13.02
C SER A 139 17.48 -13.98 11.57
N LYS A 140 17.25 -15.21 11.07
CA LYS A 140 16.64 -15.43 9.75
C LYS A 140 15.61 -16.55 9.87
N VAL A 141 14.61 -16.51 8.97
CA VAL A 141 13.63 -17.57 8.81
C VAL A 141 13.39 -17.79 7.31
N ASP A 142 13.26 -19.04 6.90
CA ASP A 142 12.90 -19.35 5.53
C ASP A 142 11.42 -19.12 5.30
N VAL A 143 11.10 -18.44 4.18
CA VAL A 143 9.74 -18.08 3.78
C VAL A 143 9.54 -18.40 2.31
N PHE A 144 8.31 -18.68 1.91
CA PHE A 144 7.99 -18.81 0.50
C PHE A 144 7.87 -17.44 -0.18
N THR A 145 8.27 -17.38 -1.43
CA THR A 145 8.10 -16.22 -2.31
C THR A 145 7.21 -16.53 -3.49
N LYS A 146 6.37 -15.58 -3.92
CA LYS A 146 5.45 -15.71 -5.03
C LYS A 146 5.44 -14.44 -5.89
N LYS A 147 5.19 -14.64 -7.20
CA LYS A 147 4.92 -13.55 -8.15
C LYS A 147 3.45 -13.17 -8.14
N LEU A 148 3.15 -11.90 -8.23
CA LEU A 148 1.78 -11.41 -8.37
C LEU A 148 1.11 -11.93 -9.66
N ASP A 149 1.86 -12.02 -10.76
CA ASP A 149 1.36 -12.54 -12.03
C ASP A 149 0.86 -14.00 -11.94
N TYR A 150 1.51 -14.81 -11.10
CA TYR A 150 1.06 -16.17 -10.84
C TYR A 150 -0.21 -16.22 -9.98
N LEU A 151 -0.31 -15.32 -9.01
CA LEU A 151 -1.43 -15.28 -8.05
C LEU A 151 -2.71 -14.70 -8.66
N PHE A 152 -2.57 -13.79 -9.63
CA PHE A 152 -3.68 -13.06 -10.27
C PHE A 152 -3.57 -13.13 -11.80
N PRO A 153 -3.66 -14.35 -12.40
CA PRO A 153 -3.41 -14.52 -13.82
C PRO A 153 -4.44 -13.84 -14.73
N THR A 154 -5.66 -13.60 -14.23
CA THR A 154 -6.78 -13.05 -15.03
C THR A 154 -7.45 -11.83 -14.36
N GLU A 155 -7.25 -11.63 -13.08
CA GLU A 155 -7.91 -10.61 -12.28
C GLU A 155 -7.34 -9.22 -12.55
N THR A 156 -8.13 -8.21 -12.23
CA THR A 156 -7.70 -6.81 -12.16
C THR A 156 -7.57 -6.39 -10.71
N ILE A 157 -6.42 -5.87 -10.34
CA ILE A 157 -6.14 -5.31 -9.02
C ILE A 157 -6.50 -3.84 -9.03
N ASP A 158 -7.49 -3.43 -8.24
CA ASP A 158 -7.89 -2.04 -8.14
C ASP A 158 -6.92 -1.21 -7.30
N ILE A 159 -6.42 -1.80 -6.21
CA ILE A 159 -5.42 -1.18 -5.33
C ILE A 159 -4.33 -2.22 -5.02
N LEU A 160 -3.10 -1.92 -5.42
CA LEU A 160 -1.90 -2.65 -5.01
C LEU A 160 -1.13 -1.81 -3.99
N LYS A 161 -1.08 -2.25 -2.73
CA LYS A 161 -0.19 -1.66 -1.71
C LYS A 161 1.04 -2.54 -1.57
N LEU A 162 2.21 -1.92 -1.60
CA LEU A 162 3.52 -2.53 -1.38
C LEU A 162 4.28 -1.75 -0.30
N ASP A 163 4.61 -2.45 0.77
CA ASP A 163 5.48 -2.02 1.86
C ASP A 163 6.25 -3.28 2.29
N LEU A 164 7.34 -3.53 1.60
CA LEU A 164 8.09 -4.79 1.64
C LEU A 164 9.50 -4.59 2.17
N GLN A 165 9.72 -3.43 2.77
CA GLN A 165 10.98 -3.07 3.41
C GLN A 165 12.18 -3.26 2.46
N GLY A 166 12.09 -2.58 1.29
CA GLY A 166 13.09 -2.59 0.23
C GLY A 166 12.84 -3.60 -0.90
N GLY A 167 11.84 -4.49 -0.76
CA GLY A 167 11.46 -5.50 -1.75
C GLY A 167 10.47 -5.04 -2.82
N GLU A 168 10.04 -3.79 -2.81
CA GLU A 168 8.96 -3.23 -3.66
C GLU A 168 9.27 -3.39 -5.16
N TYR A 169 10.50 -3.09 -5.55
CA TYR A 169 10.94 -3.23 -6.95
C TYR A 169 10.80 -4.69 -7.44
N ASN A 170 11.25 -5.67 -6.64
CA ASN A 170 11.17 -7.08 -7.01
C ASN A 170 9.71 -7.54 -7.10
N ALA A 171 8.83 -7.10 -6.18
CA ALA A 171 7.40 -7.41 -6.27
C ALA A 171 6.76 -6.81 -7.53
N LEU A 172 7.16 -5.61 -7.95
CA LEU A 172 6.72 -5.00 -9.22
C LEU A 172 7.24 -5.77 -10.44
N ILE A 173 8.47 -6.28 -10.41
CA ILE A 173 8.99 -7.18 -11.46
C ILE A 173 8.19 -8.49 -11.49
N GLY A 174 7.76 -9.00 -10.32
CA GLY A 174 6.86 -10.16 -10.24
C GLY A 174 5.40 -9.88 -10.67
N ALA A 175 5.09 -8.65 -11.08
CA ALA A 175 3.78 -8.19 -11.58
C ALA A 175 3.84 -7.64 -13.01
N ILE A 176 4.87 -7.99 -13.79
CA ILE A 176 5.11 -7.42 -15.12
C ILE A 176 3.95 -7.68 -16.09
N ASP A 177 3.33 -8.87 -16.07
CA ASP A 177 2.20 -9.21 -16.93
C ASP A 177 0.94 -8.43 -16.52
N LEU A 178 0.71 -8.24 -15.22
CA LEU A 178 -0.36 -7.40 -14.69
C LEU A 178 -0.17 -5.93 -15.11
N LEU A 179 1.05 -5.40 -15.01
CA LEU A 179 1.40 -4.04 -15.40
C LEU A 179 1.25 -3.83 -16.91
N THR A 180 1.83 -4.72 -17.73
CA THR A 180 1.79 -4.66 -19.20
C THR A 180 0.37 -4.76 -19.74
N SER A 181 -0.47 -5.60 -19.13
CA SER A 181 -1.86 -5.78 -19.52
C SER A 181 -2.83 -4.75 -18.92
N ASN A 182 -2.31 -3.71 -18.24
CA ASN A 182 -3.08 -2.65 -17.57
C ASN A 182 -4.11 -3.19 -16.54
N ARG A 183 -3.78 -4.30 -15.89
CA ARG A 183 -4.64 -4.95 -14.88
C ARG A 183 -4.37 -4.49 -13.45
N ILE A 184 -3.57 -3.43 -13.26
CA ILE A 184 -3.46 -2.71 -11.99
C ILE A 184 -3.95 -1.28 -12.22
N LYS A 185 -4.87 -0.78 -11.37
CA LYS A 185 -5.45 0.56 -11.52
C LYS A 185 -4.75 1.62 -10.68
N SER A 186 -4.32 1.25 -9.47
CA SER A 186 -3.62 2.17 -8.55
C SER A 186 -2.58 1.41 -7.74
N ILE A 187 -1.50 2.12 -7.38
CA ILE A 187 -0.40 1.58 -6.58
C ILE A 187 -0.14 2.54 -5.43
N ILE A 188 -0.09 2.02 -4.20
CA ILE A 188 0.47 2.68 -3.02
C ILE A 188 1.76 1.94 -2.71
N CYS A 189 2.89 2.60 -2.81
CA CYS A 189 4.21 1.98 -2.66
C CYS A 189 5.04 2.76 -1.66
N GLU A 190 5.59 2.07 -0.65
CA GLU A 190 6.62 2.66 0.19
C GLU A 190 7.85 2.94 -0.69
N ILE A 191 8.32 4.18 -0.66
CA ILE A 191 9.51 4.63 -1.39
C ILE A 191 10.56 5.06 -0.39
N ILE A 192 11.67 4.33 -0.33
CA ILE A 192 12.78 4.60 0.57
C ILE A 192 13.86 5.37 -0.20
N PHE A 193 14.07 6.64 0.16
CA PHE A 193 15.04 7.54 -0.47
C PHE A 193 16.45 7.37 0.10
N GLU A 194 16.56 6.98 1.37
CA GLU A 194 17.84 6.65 2.00
C GLU A 194 18.06 5.15 2.01
N LYS A 195 19.14 4.66 1.42
CA LYS A 195 19.41 3.22 1.31
C LYS A 195 19.48 2.57 2.70
N SER A 196 18.54 1.67 2.97
CA SER A 196 18.38 0.95 4.24
C SER A 196 18.76 -0.53 4.14
N TYR A 197 18.68 -1.10 2.95
CA TYR A 197 18.95 -2.52 2.70
C TYR A 197 19.96 -2.69 1.56
N HIS A 198 20.75 -3.78 1.60
CA HIS A 198 21.58 -4.19 0.46
C HIS A 198 20.72 -4.33 -0.78
N ASP A 199 21.00 -4.53 -1.89
CA ASP A 199 20.24 -4.80 -3.13
C ASP A 199 18.91 -4.02 -3.33
N GLN A 200 18.51 -3.19 -2.36
CA GLN A 200 17.38 -2.27 -2.49
C GLN A 200 17.61 -1.33 -3.68
N LYS A 201 16.61 -1.22 -4.54
CA LYS A 201 16.59 -0.22 -5.61
C LYS A 201 16.34 1.17 -5.04
N ASN A 202 16.90 2.19 -5.68
CA ASN A 202 16.64 3.56 -5.23
C ASN A 202 15.21 4.01 -5.57
N ALA A 203 14.76 5.07 -4.90
CA ALA A 203 13.42 5.63 -5.06
C ALA A 203 13.07 5.93 -6.53
N PHE A 204 14.02 6.50 -7.28
CA PHE A 204 13.79 6.90 -8.67
C PHE A 204 13.71 5.70 -9.62
N ASP A 205 14.38 4.58 -9.34
CA ASP A 205 14.25 3.35 -10.11
C ASP A 205 12.82 2.78 -9.97
N ILE A 206 12.25 2.80 -8.76
CA ILE A 206 10.89 2.33 -8.50
C ILE A 206 9.87 3.24 -9.20
N ILE A 207 10.00 4.56 -9.04
CA ILE A 207 9.12 5.54 -9.68
C ILE A 207 9.18 5.37 -11.20
N SER A 208 10.38 5.31 -11.79
CA SER A 208 10.56 5.17 -13.24
C SER A 208 9.98 3.85 -13.76
N LEU A 209 10.13 2.75 -13.02
CA LEU A 209 9.51 1.47 -13.37
C LEU A 209 7.99 1.61 -13.42
N ILE A 210 7.36 2.14 -12.37
CA ILE A 210 5.91 2.31 -12.31
C ILE A 210 5.42 3.23 -13.45
N GLU A 211 6.08 4.36 -13.69
CA GLU A 211 5.70 5.31 -14.74
C GLU A 211 5.88 4.75 -16.15
N SER A 212 6.84 3.82 -16.37
CA SER A 212 7.04 3.16 -17.67
C SER A 212 5.83 2.29 -18.08
N TYR A 213 5.01 1.87 -17.12
CA TYR A 213 3.76 1.11 -17.33
C TYR A 213 2.50 2.00 -17.29
N ASN A 214 2.61 3.25 -17.77
CA ASN A 214 1.49 4.20 -17.89
C ASN A 214 0.86 4.63 -16.56
N PHE A 215 1.58 4.58 -15.45
CA PHE A 215 1.15 5.21 -14.21
C PHE A 215 1.66 6.65 -14.13
N LYS A 216 0.98 7.45 -13.31
CA LYS A 216 1.41 8.79 -12.93
C LYS A 216 1.45 8.91 -11.42
N LEU A 217 2.53 9.46 -10.90
CA LEU A 217 2.60 9.83 -9.50
C LEU A 217 1.54 10.89 -9.18
N PHE A 218 0.68 10.60 -8.22
CA PHE A 218 -0.35 11.54 -7.75
C PHE A 218 0.16 12.40 -6.60
N ASN A 219 0.73 11.77 -5.56
CA ASN A 219 1.29 12.48 -4.41
C ASN A 219 2.16 11.56 -3.55
N LEU A 220 2.92 12.16 -2.64
CA LEU A 220 3.65 11.51 -1.56
C LEU A 220 2.93 11.78 -0.24
N TYR A 221 2.81 10.77 0.60
CA TYR A 221 2.15 10.79 1.89
C TYR A 221 3.07 10.22 2.97
N GLN A 222 2.74 10.47 4.24
CA GLN A 222 3.47 9.93 5.39
C GLN A 222 5.00 10.11 5.25
N CYS A 223 5.40 11.31 4.80
CA CYS A 223 6.79 11.63 4.57
C CYS A 223 7.57 11.65 5.89
N HIS A 224 8.57 10.80 6.01
CA HIS A 224 9.47 10.73 7.15
C HIS A 224 10.77 11.46 6.86
N TYR A 225 11.15 12.39 7.74
CA TYR A 225 12.34 13.23 7.59
C TYR A 225 13.33 13.00 8.73
N HIS A 226 14.61 13.10 8.42
CA HIS A 226 15.68 13.18 9.40
C HIS A 226 16.63 14.31 9.02
N HIS A 227 16.87 15.25 9.94
CA HIS A 227 17.67 16.47 9.69
C HIS A 227 17.28 17.21 8.39
N GLY A 228 15.99 17.28 8.09
CA GLY A 228 15.47 17.93 6.88
C GLY A 228 15.60 17.12 5.59
N LYS A 229 16.21 15.93 5.62
CA LYS A 229 16.31 15.01 4.48
C LYS A 229 15.13 14.04 4.51
N LEU A 230 14.44 13.88 3.38
CA LEU A 230 13.39 12.87 3.22
C LEU A 230 14.02 11.47 3.19
N LEU A 231 13.57 10.60 4.11
CA LEU A 231 14.04 9.22 4.22
C LEU A 231 13.15 8.25 3.47
N GLN A 232 11.83 8.37 3.66
CA GLN A 232 10.82 7.50 3.04
C GLN A 232 9.48 8.21 2.95
N ALA A 233 8.61 7.74 2.08
CA ALA A 233 7.24 8.19 1.92
C ALA A 233 6.38 7.11 1.26
N ASP A 234 5.07 7.17 1.47
CA ASP A 234 4.08 6.40 0.71
C ASP A 234 3.75 7.15 -0.58
N ALA A 235 4.14 6.60 -1.72
CA ALA A 235 3.84 7.17 -3.03
C ALA A 235 2.55 6.57 -3.58
N LEU A 236 1.58 7.42 -3.94
CA LEU A 236 0.33 7.03 -4.57
C LEU A 236 0.40 7.29 -6.07
N PHE A 237 0.19 6.23 -6.85
CA PHE A 237 0.15 6.28 -8.31
C PHE A 237 -1.23 5.84 -8.81
N PHE A 238 -1.66 6.45 -9.93
CA PHE A 238 -2.83 5.98 -10.68
C PHE A 238 -2.45 5.67 -12.11
N HIS A 239 -2.99 4.58 -12.63
CA HIS A 239 -2.87 4.25 -14.03
C HIS A 239 -3.52 5.34 -14.91
N LYS A 240 -2.93 5.66 -16.04
CA LYS A 240 -3.35 6.73 -16.94
C LYS A 240 -4.82 6.64 -17.36
N SER A 241 -5.37 5.42 -17.47
CA SER A 241 -6.79 5.21 -17.83
C SER A 241 -7.79 5.82 -16.84
N ILE A 242 -7.40 6.02 -15.58
CA ILE A 242 -8.27 6.59 -14.54
C ILE A 242 -7.75 7.92 -13.99
N TYR A 243 -6.51 8.31 -14.32
CA TYR A 243 -5.84 9.46 -13.72
C TYR A 243 -6.62 10.76 -13.86
N ASP A 244 -7.11 11.07 -15.06
CA ASP A 244 -7.81 12.34 -15.32
C ASP A 244 -9.14 12.42 -14.54
N SER A 245 -9.87 11.28 -14.41
CA SER A 245 -11.09 11.22 -13.60
C SER A 245 -10.80 11.40 -12.11
N VAL A 246 -9.69 10.81 -11.62
CA VAL A 246 -9.21 10.95 -10.25
C VAL A 246 -8.81 12.39 -9.95
N VAL A 247 -8.01 13.03 -10.83
CA VAL A 247 -7.60 14.44 -10.67
C VAL A 247 -8.82 15.35 -10.65
N LYS A 248 -9.80 15.15 -11.55
CA LYS A 248 -11.05 15.92 -11.57
C LYS A 248 -11.87 15.73 -10.29
N SER A 249 -11.90 14.52 -9.74
CA SER A 249 -12.54 14.24 -8.46
C SER A 249 -11.78 14.89 -7.30
N SER A 250 -10.44 14.87 -7.32
CA SER A 250 -9.61 15.48 -6.27
C SER A 250 -9.82 16.99 -6.15
N MET A 251 -10.06 17.69 -7.26
CA MET A 251 -10.35 19.14 -7.25
C MET A 251 -11.60 19.47 -6.43
N LYS A 252 -12.60 18.59 -6.39
CA LYS A 252 -13.80 18.77 -5.56
C LYS A 252 -13.55 18.60 -4.06
N TYR A 253 -12.61 17.72 -3.69
CA TYR A 253 -12.39 17.31 -2.29
C TYR A 253 -11.16 17.93 -1.66
N ILE A 254 -10.10 18.16 -2.44
CA ILE A 254 -8.79 18.60 -1.94
C ILE A 254 -8.58 20.10 -2.13
N MET A 255 -9.22 20.74 -3.14
CA MET A 255 -9.02 22.15 -3.50
C MET A 255 -10.31 22.98 -3.58
N PRO A 256 -11.11 23.13 -2.52
CA PRO A 256 -12.25 24.06 -2.61
C PRO A 256 -11.88 25.53 -2.55
N HIS A 257 -10.62 25.92 -2.30
CA HIS A 257 -10.20 27.33 -2.10
C HIS A 257 -8.83 27.72 -2.66
N SER A 258 -8.20 26.93 -3.51
CA SER A 258 -7.01 27.43 -4.22
C SER A 258 -7.41 28.30 -5.40
N LYS A 259 -7.72 29.57 -5.13
CA LYS A 259 -7.53 30.67 -6.09
C LYS A 259 -6.03 30.93 -6.32
N PHE A 260 -5.22 29.89 -6.44
CA PHE A 260 -3.80 30.01 -6.66
C PHE A 260 -3.41 29.35 -7.97
N LEU A 261 -2.98 30.23 -8.86
CA LEU A 261 -1.96 30.11 -9.87
C LEU A 261 -2.29 29.28 -11.13
N PHE A 262 -2.99 29.90 -12.06
CA PHE A 262 -2.47 30.04 -13.42
C PHE A 262 -2.85 31.44 -13.91
N LYS A 263 -1.97 32.40 -13.66
CA LYS A 263 -1.81 33.58 -14.50
C LYS A 263 -0.62 33.34 -15.39
#